data_403577e24c474799da7df829f060bd39
#
_entry.id   403577e24c474799da7df829f060bd39
#
_cell.length_a   1.000
_cell.length_b   1.000
_cell.length_c   1.000
_cell.angle_alpha   90.00
_cell.angle_beta   90.00
_cell.angle_gamma   90.00
#
_symmetry.space_group_name_H-M   'P 1'
#
loop_
_entity.id
_entity.type
_entity.pdbx_description
1 polymer ?
#
loop_
_entity_poly.entity_id
_entity_poly.type
_entity_poly.pdbx_seq_one_letter_code
_entity_poly.pdbx_strand_id
1 'polypeptide(L)'
;MKKQLALYGGEKVKQQPYGTGRRFGEEELTQLKEALDQNTLFYWSGNKVKTLCAKFAKMYGVEHCVAASSGTAAIHVALGALGVTEGDEVITSPITDMGSIIGIMYQNAIPVFADLDPHTYNMDPK
;
A
#
# COMPACT_ATOMS: atom_id res chain seq x y z
N MET A 1 -34.97 -1.82 -24.68
CA MET A 1 -35.32 -0.94 -23.53
C MET A 1 -34.00 -0.44 -22.91
N LYS A 2 -33.80 0.89 -22.79
CA LYS A 2 -32.66 1.44 -22.07
C LYS A 2 -32.84 1.11 -20.58
N LYS A 3 -31.89 0.36 -19.97
CA LYS A 3 -31.93 0.10 -18.54
C LYS A 3 -31.77 1.41 -17.78
N GLN A 4 -32.67 1.69 -16.87
CA GLN A 4 -32.61 2.86 -15.99
C GLN A 4 -31.44 2.72 -15.01
N LEU A 5 -30.67 3.79 -14.82
CA LEU A 5 -29.58 3.80 -13.86
C LEU A 5 -30.12 3.69 -12.42
N ALA A 6 -29.39 3.01 -11.54
CA ALA A 6 -29.77 2.87 -10.15
C ALA A 6 -29.96 4.23 -9.44
N LEU A 7 -29.20 5.26 -9.84
CA LEU A 7 -29.35 6.63 -9.35
C LEU A 7 -30.76 7.20 -9.59
N TYR A 8 -31.43 6.78 -10.66
CA TYR A 8 -32.78 7.22 -11.03
C TYR A 8 -33.85 6.15 -10.75
N GLY A 9 -33.59 5.26 -9.79
CA GLY A 9 -34.55 4.22 -9.38
C GLY A 9 -34.47 2.90 -10.14
N GLY A 10 -33.45 2.70 -10.98
CA GLY A 10 -33.18 1.41 -11.60
C GLY A 10 -32.59 0.39 -10.60
N GLU A 11 -32.49 -0.85 -11.02
CA GLU A 11 -31.93 -1.92 -10.20
C GLU A 11 -30.42 -1.72 -9.96
N LYS A 12 -29.99 -1.84 -8.71
CA LYS A 12 -28.57 -1.77 -8.34
C LYS A 12 -27.85 -3.03 -8.81
N VAL A 13 -26.74 -2.88 -9.50
CA VAL A 13 -25.86 -4.00 -9.89
C VAL A 13 -25.30 -4.72 -8.68
N LYS A 14 -24.96 -3.96 -7.63
CA LYS A 14 -24.56 -4.51 -6.35
C LYS A 14 -25.67 -4.35 -5.34
N GLN A 15 -26.24 -5.47 -4.90
CA GLN A 15 -27.34 -5.49 -3.92
C GLN A 15 -26.87 -5.36 -2.48
N GLN A 16 -25.65 -5.84 -2.19
CA GLN A 16 -25.07 -5.78 -0.85
C GLN A 16 -24.25 -4.50 -0.64
N PRO A 17 -24.38 -3.81 0.51
CA PRO A 17 -23.54 -2.65 0.84
C PRO A 17 -22.05 -2.99 0.82
N TYR A 18 -21.21 -1.99 0.56
CA TYR A 18 -19.77 -2.12 0.73
C TYR A 18 -19.42 -2.22 2.22
N GLY A 19 -18.41 -3.01 2.55
CA GLY A 19 -17.92 -3.14 3.91
C GLY A 19 -18.79 -4.01 4.83
N THR A 20 -19.72 -4.80 4.29
CA THR A 20 -20.45 -5.81 5.07
C THR A 20 -19.53 -7.01 5.31
N GLY A 21 -19.47 -7.42 6.56
CA GLY A 21 -18.68 -8.54 7.04
C GLY A 21 -17.75 -8.14 8.20
N ARG A 22 -17.56 -9.06 9.10
CA ARG A 22 -16.62 -8.88 10.22
C ARG A 22 -15.21 -8.99 9.68
N ARG A 23 -14.43 -7.91 9.78
CA ARG A 23 -13.02 -7.86 9.32
C ARG A 23 -12.06 -8.42 10.34
N PHE A 24 -12.40 -8.33 11.61
CA PHE A 24 -11.54 -8.71 12.73
C PHE A 24 -12.28 -9.69 13.63
N GLY A 25 -11.59 -10.68 14.19
CA GLY A 25 -12.13 -11.73 15.02
C GLY A 25 -11.26 -12.08 16.22
N GLU A 26 -11.40 -13.29 16.70
CA GLU A 26 -10.65 -13.80 17.85
C GLU A 26 -9.15 -13.99 17.53
N GLU A 27 -8.81 -14.22 16.26
CA GLU A 27 -7.42 -14.36 15.84
C GLU A 27 -6.66 -13.05 16.02
N GLU A 28 -7.25 -11.92 15.59
CA GLU A 28 -6.67 -10.59 15.77
C GLU A 28 -6.61 -10.20 17.24
N LEU A 29 -7.66 -10.50 18.03
CA LEU A 29 -7.65 -10.26 19.47
C LEU A 29 -6.54 -11.04 20.16
N THR A 30 -6.32 -12.29 19.79
CA THR A 30 -5.24 -13.11 20.30
C THR A 30 -3.88 -12.47 19.98
N GLN A 31 -3.67 -12.03 18.73
CA GLN A 31 -2.42 -11.38 18.31
C GLN A 31 -2.17 -10.06 19.06
N LEU A 32 -3.22 -9.27 19.31
CA LEU A 32 -3.14 -8.04 20.11
C LEU A 32 -2.79 -8.34 21.56
N LYS A 33 -3.46 -9.34 22.17
CA LYS A 33 -3.17 -9.77 23.53
C LYS A 33 -1.72 -10.21 23.67
N GLU A 34 -1.24 -11.08 22.78
CA GLU A 34 0.15 -11.54 22.77
C GLU A 34 1.14 -10.37 22.60
N ALA A 35 0.81 -9.34 21.83
CA ALA A 35 1.64 -8.15 21.69
C ALA A 35 1.77 -7.38 23.00
N LEU A 36 0.66 -7.26 23.75
CA LEU A 36 0.66 -6.61 25.08
C LEU A 36 1.36 -7.45 26.13
N ASP A 37 1.19 -8.78 26.11
CA ASP A 37 1.81 -9.72 27.06
C ASP A 37 3.35 -9.72 26.96
N GLN A 38 3.94 -9.27 25.83
CA GLN A 38 5.38 -9.06 25.70
C GLN A 38 5.92 -7.91 26.57
N ASN A 39 5.02 -7.11 27.15
CA ASN A 39 5.35 -5.90 27.92
C ASN A 39 6.24 -4.89 27.17
N THR A 40 6.19 -4.91 25.84
CA THR A 40 6.88 -3.98 24.95
C THR A 40 6.14 -3.88 23.62
N LEU A 41 5.94 -2.66 23.14
CA LEU A 41 5.47 -2.38 21.78
C LEU A 41 6.61 -1.88 20.88
N PHE A 42 7.82 -1.83 21.42
CA PHE A 42 8.98 -1.36 20.69
C PHE A 42 9.44 -2.43 19.69
N TYR A 43 9.56 -2.05 18.42
CA TYR A 43 9.93 -2.93 17.30
C TYR A 43 11.16 -3.79 17.61
N TRP A 44 12.19 -3.22 18.23
CA TRP A 44 13.47 -3.88 18.42
C TRP A 44 13.42 -5.01 19.47
N SER A 45 12.68 -4.81 20.53
CA SER A 45 12.52 -5.79 21.62
C SER A 45 11.32 -6.71 21.47
N GLY A 46 10.31 -6.30 20.69
CA GLY A 46 9.16 -7.12 20.36
C GLY A 46 9.42 -8.16 19.26
N ASN A 47 8.49 -9.09 19.07
CA ASN A 47 8.58 -10.14 18.05
C ASN A 47 7.56 -10.02 16.92
N LYS A 48 6.46 -9.27 17.08
CA LYS A 48 5.35 -9.24 16.11
C LYS A 48 5.78 -8.71 14.74
N VAL A 49 6.50 -7.61 14.69
CA VAL A 49 6.98 -7.03 13.43
C VAL A 49 8.05 -7.91 12.78
N LYS A 50 8.95 -8.51 13.58
CA LYS A 50 9.94 -9.46 13.07
C LYS A 50 9.27 -10.68 12.43
N THR A 51 8.22 -11.21 13.08
CA THR A 51 7.41 -12.31 12.55
C THR A 51 6.69 -11.92 11.27
N LEU A 52 6.11 -10.70 11.21
CA LEU A 52 5.49 -10.18 10.00
C LEU A 52 6.50 -10.13 8.85
N CYS A 53 7.66 -9.53 9.05
CA CYS A 53 8.70 -9.42 8.03
C CYS A 53 9.16 -10.80 7.54
N ALA A 54 9.38 -11.75 8.44
CA ALA A 54 9.79 -13.10 8.06
C ALA A 54 8.71 -13.83 7.23
N LYS A 55 7.43 -13.73 7.64
CA LYS A 55 6.31 -14.32 6.89
C LYS A 55 6.13 -13.66 5.53
N PHE A 56 6.25 -12.34 5.45
CA PHE A 56 6.13 -11.59 4.22
C PHE A 56 7.26 -11.94 3.24
N ALA A 57 8.50 -11.94 3.70
CA ALA A 57 9.65 -12.35 2.90
C ALA A 57 9.47 -13.76 2.32
N LYS A 58 9.04 -14.72 3.17
CA LYS A 58 8.74 -16.09 2.73
C LYS A 58 7.61 -16.14 1.70
N MET A 59 6.54 -15.35 1.89
CA MET A 59 5.37 -15.33 0.97
C MET A 59 5.76 -14.86 -0.43
N TYR A 60 6.63 -13.87 -0.51
CA TYR A 60 7.07 -13.27 -1.78
C TYR A 60 8.38 -13.87 -2.33
N GLY A 61 8.97 -14.84 -1.63
CA GLY A 61 10.20 -15.50 -2.07
C GLY A 61 11.42 -14.57 -2.09
N VAL A 62 11.44 -13.54 -1.23
CA VAL A 62 12.56 -12.62 -1.07
C VAL A 62 13.33 -12.91 0.21
N GLU A 63 14.61 -12.53 0.24
CA GLU A 63 15.48 -12.81 1.38
C GLU A 63 15.17 -11.90 2.58
N HIS A 64 14.86 -10.63 2.31
CA HIS A 64 14.67 -9.62 3.34
C HIS A 64 13.35 -8.87 3.19
N CYS A 65 12.81 -8.43 4.33
CA CYS A 65 11.65 -7.56 4.40
C CYS A 65 11.85 -6.57 5.54
N VAL A 66 11.51 -5.32 5.28
CA VAL A 66 11.55 -4.24 6.28
C VAL A 66 10.15 -3.65 6.40
N ALA A 67 9.67 -3.48 7.62
CA ALA A 67 8.40 -2.82 7.88
C ALA A 67 8.59 -1.31 7.98
N ALA A 68 7.62 -0.57 7.46
CA ALA A 68 7.54 0.88 7.55
C ALA A 68 6.19 1.31 8.15
N SER A 69 6.06 2.55 8.57
CA SER A 69 4.86 3.07 9.23
C SER A 69 3.65 3.27 8.28
N SER A 70 3.90 3.31 6.98
CA SER A 70 2.87 3.49 5.94
C SER A 70 3.38 3.02 4.58
N GLY A 71 2.48 2.90 3.60
CA GLY A 71 2.85 2.65 2.20
C GLY A 71 3.73 3.77 1.64
N THR A 72 3.42 5.03 1.94
CA THR A 72 4.25 6.18 1.56
C THR A 72 5.67 6.08 2.12
N ALA A 73 5.81 5.72 3.40
CA ALA A 73 7.13 5.51 4.01
C ALA A 73 7.87 4.33 3.38
N ALA A 74 7.15 3.27 2.98
CA ALA A 74 7.75 2.13 2.31
C ALA A 74 8.32 2.50 0.92
N ILE A 75 7.58 3.32 0.15
CA ILE A 75 8.08 3.85 -1.13
C ILE A 75 9.32 4.72 -0.92
N HIS A 76 9.28 5.63 0.06
CA HIS A 76 10.43 6.48 0.38
C HIS A 76 11.67 5.64 0.75
N VAL A 77 11.51 4.65 1.63
CA VAL A 77 12.59 3.72 2.00
C VAL A 77 13.14 2.97 0.79
N ALA A 78 12.26 2.51 -0.12
CA ALA A 78 12.67 1.79 -1.33
C ALA A 78 13.49 2.69 -2.26
N LEU A 79 13.06 3.94 -2.48
CA LEU A 79 13.79 4.91 -3.31
C LEU A 79 15.18 5.22 -2.72
N GLY A 80 15.24 5.43 -1.39
CA GLY A 80 16.52 5.64 -0.70
C GLY A 80 17.44 4.42 -0.79
N ALA A 81 16.90 3.20 -0.68
CA ALA A 81 17.67 1.96 -0.84
C ALA A 81 18.21 1.76 -2.26
N LEU A 82 17.52 2.27 -3.27
CA LEU A 82 17.97 2.30 -4.67
C LEU A 82 19.01 3.40 -4.93
N GLY A 83 19.29 4.26 -3.97
CA GLY A 83 20.23 5.35 -4.11
C GLY A 83 19.69 6.58 -4.83
N VAL A 84 18.37 6.68 -4.96
CA VAL A 84 17.74 7.90 -5.53
C VAL A 84 18.04 9.09 -4.63
N THR A 85 18.50 10.18 -5.22
CA THR A 85 18.97 11.38 -4.52
C THR A 85 18.51 12.67 -5.22
N GLU A 86 18.94 13.80 -4.68
CA GLU A 86 18.61 15.14 -5.21
C GLU A 86 18.93 15.26 -6.71
N GLY A 87 17.95 15.71 -7.47
CA GLY A 87 18.05 15.95 -8.91
C GLY A 87 17.83 14.71 -9.79
N ASP A 88 17.73 13.52 -9.22
CA ASP A 88 17.34 12.33 -9.98
C ASP A 88 15.89 12.42 -10.47
N GLU A 89 15.61 11.89 -11.64
CA GLU A 89 14.28 11.81 -12.21
C GLU A 89 13.66 10.43 -11.93
N VAL A 90 12.43 10.42 -11.41
CA VAL A 90 11.68 9.18 -11.13
C VAL A 90 10.37 9.22 -11.88
N ILE A 91 10.19 8.29 -12.82
CA ILE A 91 8.97 8.17 -13.63
C ILE A 91 7.84 7.62 -12.76
N THR A 92 6.68 8.29 -12.81
CA THR A 92 5.48 7.91 -12.06
C THR A 92 4.20 8.18 -12.85
N SER A 93 3.07 7.66 -12.38
CA SER A 93 1.76 7.88 -12.98
C SER A 93 1.18 9.24 -12.55
N PRO A 94 0.51 10.00 -13.45
CA PRO A 94 -0.22 11.21 -13.07
C PRO A 94 -1.54 10.91 -12.34
N ILE A 95 -2.08 9.70 -12.49
CA ILE A 95 -3.29 9.25 -11.77
C ILE A 95 -2.85 8.26 -10.70
N THR A 96 -2.57 8.76 -9.50
CA THR A 96 -2.14 7.95 -8.36
C THR A 96 -2.45 8.68 -7.04
N ASP A 97 -2.35 7.96 -5.95
CA ASP A 97 -2.34 8.57 -4.61
C ASP A 97 -1.08 9.43 -4.42
N MET A 98 -1.24 10.57 -3.74
CA MET A 98 -0.13 11.49 -3.48
C MET A 98 1.02 10.79 -2.71
N GLY A 99 0.75 9.75 -1.96
CA GLY A 99 1.76 8.93 -1.29
C GLY A 99 2.81 8.33 -2.21
N SER A 100 2.45 8.05 -3.49
CA SER A 100 3.39 7.57 -4.49
C SER A 100 4.39 8.65 -4.92
N ILE A 101 3.95 9.92 -4.94
CA ILE A 101 4.76 11.08 -5.38
C ILE A 101 5.59 11.62 -4.23
N ILE A 102 5.03 11.67 -3.02
CA ILE A 102 5.71 12.21 -1.81
C ILE A 102 7.01 11.46 -1.52
N GLY A 103 7.05 10.16 -1.72
CA GLY A 103 8.28 9.37 -1.55
C GLY A 103 9.43 9.87 -2.43
N ILE A 104 9.12 10.26 -3.67
CA ILE A 104 10.08 10.84 -4.62
C ILE A 104 10.55 12.21 -4.13
N MET A 105 9.60 13.06 -3.76
CA MET A 105 9.91 14.43 -3.28
C MET A 105 10.74 14.42 -1.99
N TYR A 106 10.56 13.45 -1.11
CA TYR A 106 11.34 13.30 0.11
C TYR A 106 12.80 12.91 -0.13
N GLN A 107 13.12 12.35 -1.31
CA GLN A 107 14.49 12.17 -1.76
C GLN A 107 15.07 13.42 -2.45
N ASN A 108 14.34 14.54 -2.49
CA ASN A 108 14.62 15.73 -3.31
C ASN A 108 14.78 15.38 -4.80
N ALA A 109 14.20 14.27 -5.23
CA ALA A 109 14.15 13.84 -6.62
C ALA A 109 12.98 14.47 -7.36
N ILE A 110 12.99 14.40 -8.67
CA ILE A 110 12.03 15.05 -9.57
C ILE A 110 11.03 13.99 -10.07
N PRO A 111 9.73 14.08 -9.72
CA PRO A 111 8.73 13.21 -10.30
C PRO A 111 8.47 13.59 -11.75
N VAL A 112 8.66 12.65 -12.65
CA VAL A 112 8.37 12.78 -14.09
C VAL A 112 7.12 11.95 -14.40
N PHE A 113 6.08 12.60 -14.91
CA PHE A 113 4.81 11.92 -15.20
C PHE A 113 4.81 11.32 -16.60
N ALA A 114 4.61 10.00 -16.66
CA ALA A 114 4.34 9.28 -17.91
C ALA A 114 2.84 9.21 -18.15
N ASP A 115 2.42 9.32 -19.41
CA ASP A 115 1.00 9.19 -19.77
C ASP A 115 0.48 7.76 -19.52
N LEU A 116 -0.85 7.62 -19.56
CA LEU A 116 -1.53 6.37 -19.26
C LEU A 116 -2.16 5.77 -20.50
N ASP A 117 -2.10 4.45 -20.61
CA ASP A 117 -2.92 3.71 -21.56
C ASP A 117 -4.41 3.90 -21.22
N PRO A 118 -5.24 4.39 -22.16
CA PRO A 118 -6.64 4.72 -21.89
C PRO A 118 -7.54 3.52 -21.58
N HIS A 119 -7.07 2.31 -21.82
CA HIS A 119 -7.85 1.09 -21.58
C HIS A 119 -7.50 0.43 -20.25
N THR A 120 -6.23 0.48 -19.86
CA THR A 120 -5.74 -0.19 -18.66
C THR A 120 -5.49 0.76 -17.49
N TYR A 121 -5.33 2.05 -17.77
CA TYR A 121 -4.94 3.10 -16.81
C TYR A 121 -3.56 2.86 -16.15
N ASN A 122 -2.75 1.96 -16.72
CA ASN A 122 -1.35 1.82 -16.36
C ASN A 122 -0.49 2.79 -17.17
N MET A 123 0.73 3.06 -16.68
CA MET A 123 1.68 3.89 -17.45
C MET A 123 1.92 3.29 -18.83
N ASP A 124 1.82 4.13 -19.87
CA ASP A 124 2.11 3.72 -21.25
C ASP A 124 3.62 3.75 -21.47
N PRO A 125 4.23 2.64 -21.88
CA PRO A 125 5.68 2.59 -22.14
C PRO A 125 6.10 3.17 -23.49
N LYS A 126 5.15 3.73 -24.29
CA LYS A 126 5.39 4.27 -25.62
C LYS A 126 5.77 5.74 -25.62
#